data_be61621ac8e000b7877759e527f66cf5
#
_entry.id   be61621ac8e000b7877759e527f66cf5
#
_cell.length_a   1.000
_cell.length_b   1.000
_cell.length_c   1.000
_cell.angle_alpha   90.00
_cell.angle_beta   90.00
_cell.angle_gamma   90.00
#
_symmetry.space_group_name_H-M   'P 1'
#
loop_
_entity.id
_entity.type
_entity.pdbx_description
1 polymer ?
#
loop_
_entity_poly.entity_id
_entity_poly.type
_entity_poly.pdbx_seq_one_letter_code
_entity_poly.pdbx_strand_id
1 'polypeptide(L)'
;MSKRPTAFEIEEYLQRFNYTDMINNINNFNGETLECIIIKKEQIGTIFNDFHHHSLYEMLYISKGKVQYGIEDQKYDLSAGDFILIAPNILHKLLKIVEEPCERIVLTFTSKYLDSFKTENTDLSVIFQKISSSNNHKLTVLPAFKEEIFDTLNKMQGLFLSKEYGNDILFKSYFAQLLVRLNKEVSFIETENESNEKNIIIHKAKMFAINNLDKKISITDIANEVGLSVSRLSHLFKEKTGISLLKFLNKKRLTRAKDLLKNGYSIANAANKCGYNDYSSFIRAFTKEYRMSPTIYIKLWKSIIKLLKVKIYFLHF
;
A
#
# COMPACT_ATOMS: atom_id res chain seq x y z
N MET A 1 32.55 -20.97 3.04
CA MET A 1 31.62 -21.17 4.15
C MET A 1 30.96 -19.82 4.46
N SER A 2 29.71 -19.60 4.04
CA SER A 2 29.00 -18.37 4.40
C SER A 2 28.61 -18.44 5.87
N LYS A 3 29.01 -17.47 6.68
CA LYS A 3 28.57 -17.34 8.07
C LYS A 3 27.04 -17.35 8.12
N ARG A 4 26.47 -18.15 9.01
CA ARG A 4 25.03 -18.07 9.32
C ARG A 4 24.76 -16.70 9.95
N PRO A 5 23.73 -15.98 9.49
CA PRO A 5 23.38 -14.70 10.11
C PRO A 5 23.03 -14.88 11.58
N THR A 6 23.45 -13.95 12.41
CA THR A 6 23.14 -13.93 13.85
C THR A 6 21.65 -13.66 14.07
N ALA A 7 21.12 -14.00 15.25
CA ALA A 7 19.73 -13.69 15.59
C ALA A 7 19.42 -12.18 15.50
N PHE A 8 20.39 -11.33 15.82
CA PHE A 8 20.31 -9.87 15.71
C PHE A 8 20.18 -9.40 14.24
N GLU A 9 21.02 -9.95 13.33
CA GLU A 9 20.93 -9.64 11.90
C GLU A 9 19.60 -10.12 11.29
N ILE A 10 19.04 -11.23 11.81
CA ILE A 10 17.72 -11.74 11.41
C ILE A 10 16.61 -10.81 11.93
N GLU A 11 16.71 -10.30 13.14
CA GLU A 11 15.74 -9.41 13.75
C GLU A 11 15.76 -8.02 13.11
N GLU A 12 16.94 -7.45 12.85
CA GLU A 12 17.14 -6.22 12.08
C GLU A 12 16.61 -6.37 10.65
N TYR A 13 16.80 -7.54 10.05
CA TYR A 13 16.32 -7.85 8.71
C TYR A 13 14.80 -8.01 8.66
N LEU A 14 14.18 -8.67 9.67
CA LEU A 14 12.72 -8.79 9.80
C LEU A 14 12.04 -7.44 10.07
N GLN A 15 12.73 -6.53 10.76
CA GLN A 15 12.28 -5.15 10.94
C GLN A 15 12.37 -4.34 9.64
N ARG A 16 13.33 -4.63 8.76
CA ARG A 16 13.47 -4.05 7.41
C ARG A 16 12.46 -4.62 6.42
N PHE A 17 11.98 -5.86 6.65
CA PHE A 17 10.99 -6.48 5.78
C PHE A 17 9.61 -5.95 6.08
N ASN A 18 9.04 -5.47 5.02
CA ASN A 18 7.71 -4.93 4.99
C ASN A 18 6.69 -5.98 5.40
N TYR A 19 5.86 -5.63 6.35
CA TYR A 19 4.74 -6.40 6.85
C TYR A 19 3.86 -6.99 5.74
N THR A 20 3.72 -6.30 4.61
CA THR A 20 2.97 -6.77 3.44
C THR A 20 3.62 -7.97 2.75
N ASP A 21 4.96 -8.02 2.70
CA ASP A 21 5.67 -9.19 2.18
C ASP A 21 5.46 -10.41 3.10
N MET A 22 5.30 -10.16 4.40
CA MET A 22 4.99 -11.19 5.40
C MET A 22 3.54 -11.69 5.25
N ILE A 23 2.57 -10.80 5.04
CA ILE A 23 1.16 -11.14 4.80
C ILE A 23 0.97 -11.92 3.50
N ASN A 24 1.56 -11.46 2.40
CA ASN A 24 1.48 -12.15 1.12
C ASN A 24 2.10 -13.56 1.19
N ASN A 25 3.11 -13.76 2.06
CA ASN A 25 3.70 -15.07 2.28
C ASN A 25 2.87 -15.93 3.24
N ILE A 26 2.25 -15.37 4.27
CA ILE A 26 1.33 -16.08 5.18
C ILE A 26 0.11 -16.59 4.40
N ASN A 27 -0.46 -15.77 3.52
CA ASN A 27 -1.59 -16.18 2.67
C ASN A 27 -1.26 -17.33 1.72
N ASN A 28 -0.02 -17.39 1.22
CA ASN A 28 0.45 -18.50 0.39
C ASN A 28 0.90 -19.72 1.21
N PHE A 29 1.06 -19.59 2.52
CA PHE A 29 1.68 -20.61 3.35
C PHE A 29 0.69 -21.66 3.87
N ASN A 30 -0.56 -21.26 4.14
CA ASN A 30 -1.60 -22.16 4.72
C ASN A 30 -2.66 -22.61 3.69
N GLY A 31 -2.53 -22.25 2.41
CA GLY A 31 -3.55 -22.59 1.40
C GLY A 31 -4.88 -21.83 1.59
N GLU A 32 -5.01 -21.03 2.63
CA GLU A 32 -6.15 -20.13 2.87
C GLU A 32 -5.77 -18.70 2.51
N THR A 33 -6.46 -18.14 1.54
CA THR A 33 -6.32 -16.71 1.18
C THR A 33 -7.07 -15.89 2.22
N LEU A 34 -6.35 -15.28 3.17
CA LEU A 34 -6.94 -14.29 4.06
C LEU A 34 -7.29 -13.04 3.23
N GLU A 35 -8.57 -12.81 3.01
CA GLU A 35 -9.06 -11.70 2.19
C GLU A 35 -9.01 -10.36 2.93
N CYS A 36 -8.96 -10.40 4.28
CA CYS A 36 -8.87 -9.21 5.15
C CYS A 36 -8.07 -9.54 6.42
N ILE A 37 -7.19 -8.62 6.83
CA ILE A 37 -6.32 -8.76 8.01
C ILE A 37 -6.33 -7.45 8.80
N ILE A 38 -6.43 -7.53 10.13
CA ILE A 38 -6.31 -6.39 11.05
C ILE A 38 -5.23 -6.64 12.09
N ILE A 39 -4.33 -5.68 12.29
CA ILE A 39 -3.24 -5.79 13.26
C ILE A 39 -3.05 -4.47 14.00
N LYS A 40 -2.93 -4.57 15.32
CA LYS A 40 -2.45 -3.48 16.16
C LYS A 40 -0.93 -3.55 16.26
N LYS A 41 -0.27 -2.42 16.08
CA LYS A 41 1.19 -2.27 16.21
C LYS A 41 1.48 -1.16 17.19
N GLU A 42 2.34 -1.48 18.15
CA GLU A 42 3.01 -0.51 18.97
C GLU A 42 4.47 -0.42 18.51
N GLN A 43 4.99 0.79 18.42
CA GLN A 43 6.36 1.01 17.98
C GLN A 43 7.00 2.14 18.78
N ILE A 44 8.22 1.84 19.25
CA ILE A 44 9.12 2.76 19.92
C ILE A 44 10.44 2.75 19.13
N GLY A 45 11.06 3.91 18.92
CA GLY A 45 12.37 4.02 18.29
C GLY A 45 12.35 4.05 16.76
N THR A 46 13.46 3.62 16.17
CA THR A 46 13.76 3.83 14.75
C THR A 46 12.93 2.93 13.83
N ILE A 47 12.49 3.48 12.72
CA ILE A 47 11.73 2.78 11.69
C ILE A 47 12.69 2.31 10.60
N PHE A 48 12.68 1.00 10.34
CA PHE A 48 13.40 0.39 9.23
C PHE A 48 12.40 -0.15 8.21
N ASN A 49 11.93 0.70 7.30
CA ASN A 49 11.17 0.24 6.15
C ASN A 49 11.49 1.10 4.92
N ASP A 50 11.33 0.53 3.74
CA ASP A 50 11.44 1.25 2.47
C ASP A 50 10.07 1.60 1.91
N PHE A 51 10.02 2.54 0.97
CA PHE A 51 8.83 2.75 0.17
C PHE A 51 8.43 1.45 -0.52
N HIS A 52 7.18 1.07 -0.32
CA HIS A 52 6.60 -0.16 -0.85
C HIS A 52 5.19 0.08 -1.36
N HIS A 53 4.67 -0.88 -2.08
CA HIS A 53 3.28 -0.97 -2.48
C HIS A 53 2.86 -2.43 -2.53
N HIS A 54 1.56 -2.65 -2.60
CA HIS A 54 0.94 -3.96 -2.72
C HIS A 54 -0.40 -3.84 -3.44
N SER A 55 -0.94 -4.99 -3.87
CA SER A 55 -2.24 -5.06 -4.56
C SER A 55 -3.45 -5.02 -3.62
N LEU A 56 -3.24 -4.78 -2.33
CA LEU A 56 -4.28 -4.68 -1.31
C LEU A 56 -4.67 -3.22 -1.07
N TYR A 57 -5.89 -2.99 -0.63
CA TYR A 57 -6.27 -1.78 0.09
C TYR A 57 -5.64 -1.80 1.48
N GLU A 58 -5.23 -0.64 1.98
CA GLU A 58 -4.74 -0.49 3.35
C GLU A 58 -5.41 0.72 4.01
N MET A 59 -5.82 0.52 5.25
CA MET A 59 -6.28 1.56 6.15
C MET A 59 -5.38 1.55 7.38
N LEU A 60 -4.75 2.67 7.67
CA LEU A 60 -3.92 2.86 8.87
C LEU A 60 -4.58 3.89 9.75
N TYR A 61 -4.92 3.51 10.98
CA TYR A 61 -5.48 4.38 12.01
C TYR A 61 -4.44 4.63 13.10
N ILE A 62 -4.24 5.89 13.47
CA ILE A 62 -3.39 6.24 14.60
C ILE A 62 -4.26 6.28 15.87
N SER A 63 -4.00 5.36 16.81
CA SER A 63 -4.70 5.34 18.10
C SER A 63 -3.97 6.14 19.18
N LYS A 64 -2.62 6.25 19.08
CA LYS A 64 -1.80 7.01 20.03
C LYS A 64 -0.52 7.52 19.39
N GLY A 65 -0.01 8.66 19.87
CA GLY A 65 1.23 9.27 19.40
C GLY A 65 1.07 10.04 18.11
N LYS A 66 2.22 10.41 17.51
CA LYS A 66 2.28 11.14 16.24
C LYS A 66 3.32 10.55 15.32
N VAL A 67 2.98 10.47 14.04
CA VAL A 67 3.87 9.93 13.00
C VAL A 67 3.86 10.81 11.76
N GLN A 68 4.93 10.70 10.98
CA GLN A 68 4.97 11.21 9.62
C GLN A 68 4.94 10.04 8.63
N TYR A 69 4.01 10.08 7.69
CA TYR A 69 3.79 9.05 6.68
C TYR A 69 4.04 9.61 5.28
N GLY A 70 4.77 8.88 4.44
CA GLY A 70 5.01 9.24 3.04
C GLY A 70 4.09 8.42 2.14
N ILE A 71 3.37 9.08 1.24
CA ILE A 71 2.59 8.43 0.19
C ILE A 71 2.96 9.07 -1.13
N GLU A 72 3.53 8.26 -2.01
CA GLU A 72 4.12 8.72 -3.26
C GLU A 72 5.20 9.79 -2.99
N ASP A 73 4.92 11.05 -3.32
CA ASP A 73 5.80 12.21 -3.13
C ASP A 73 5.30 13.16 -2.02
N GLN A 74 4.18 12.82 -1.38
CA GLN A 74 3.60 13.64 -0.31
C GLN A 74 3.94 13.11 1.07
N LYS A 75 3.97 14.02 2.04
CA LYS A 75 4.15 13.71 3.46
C LYS A 75 2.91 14.12 4.24
N TYR A 76 2.50 13.25 5.15
CA TYR A 76 1.34 13.44 6.01
C TYR A 76 1.78 13.38 7.46
N ASP A 77 1.49 14.43 8.22
CA ASP A 77 1.61 14.42 9.67
C ASP A 77 0.30 13.89 10.26
N LEU A 78 0.41 12.81 11.02
CA LEU A 78 -0.73 12.08 11.57
C LEU A 78 -0.65 12.07 13.09
N SER A 79 -1.81 12.21 13.73
CA SER A 79 -2.01 12.14 15.18
C SER A 79 -3.17 11.20 15.53
N ALA A 80 -3.37 10.95 16.81
CA ALA A 80 -4.48 10.11 17.26
C ALA A 80 -5.84 10.56 16.70
N GLY A 81 -6.55 9.64 16.07
CA GLY A 81 -7.82 9.86 15.36
C GLY A 81 -7.69 10.11 13.85
N ASP A 82 -6.47 10.12 13.31
CA ASP A 82 -6.26 10.23 11.87
C ASP A 82 -6.20 8.85 11.21
N PHE A 83 -6.75 8.77 10.00
CA PHE A 83 -6.54 7.67 9.06
C PHE A 83 -5.62 8.06 7.91
N ILE A 84 -4.88 7.09 7.43
CA ILE A 84 -4.36 7.02 6.07
C ILE A 84 -5.12 5.93 5.33
N LEU A 85 -5.62 6.24 4.14
CA LEU A 85 -6.31 5.31 3.27
C LEU A 85 -5.52 5.16 1.98
N ILE A 86 -5.16 3.92 1.65
CA ILE A 86 -4.25 3.60 0.56
C ILE A 86 -4.95 2.61 -0.39
N ALA A 87 -5.16 3.04 -1.63
CA ALA A 87 -5.65 2.16 -2.69
C ALA A 87 -4.53 1.22 -3.18
N PRO A 88 -4.88 0.12 -3.86
CA PRO A 88 -3.89 -0.80 -4.43
C PRO A 88 -2.82 -0.10 -5.27
N ASN A 89 -1.59 -0.58 -5.16
CA ASN A 89 -0.44 -0.12 -5.94
C ASN A 89 0.01 1.33 -5.68
N ILE A 90 -0.40 1.95 -4.59
CA ILE A 90 0.08 3.26 -4.15
C ILE A 90 1.35 3.07 -3.32
N LEU A 91 2.41 3.79 -3.70
CA LEU A 91 3.71 3.75 -3.02
C LEU A 91 3.63 4.48 -1.68
N HIS A 92 3.97 3.82 -0.58
CA HIS A 92 3.83 4.40 0.76
C HIS A 92 4.90 3.90 1.75
N LYS A 93 5.05 4.66 2.86
CA LYS A 93 6.05 4.38 3.89
C LYS A 93 5.74 5.16 5.17
N LEU A 94 5.94 4.54 6.33
CA LEU A 94 6.08 5.27 7.60
C LEU A 94 7.47 5.92 7.63
N LEU A 95 7.54 7.25 7.65
CA LEU A 95 8.79 8.00 7.56
C LEU A 95 9.50 8.12 8.91
N LYS A 96 8.76 8.51 9.95
CA LYS A 96 9.28 8.65 11.32
C LYS A 96 8.15 8.63 12.35
N ILE A 97 8.50 8.27 13.57
CA ILE A 97 7.69 8.51 14.76
C ILE A 97 8.06 9.90 15.26
N VAL A 98 7.08 10.73 15.51
CA VAL A 98 7.27 12.11 16.00
C VAL A 98 7.03 12.19 17.51
N GLU A 99 6.07 11.37 18.00
CA GLU A 99 5.72 11.28 19.42
C GLU A 99 5.51 9.81 19.80
N GLU A 100 6.23 9.35 20.83
CA GLU A 100 6.20 7.98 21.34
C GLU A 100 5.39 7.87 22.65
N PRO A 101 4.82 6.69 22.98
CA PRO A 101 4.71 5.53 22.10
C PRO A 101 3.72 5.77 20.96
N CYS A 102 4.00 5.21 19.80
CA CYS A 102 3.10 5.25 18.67
C CYS A 102 2.31 3.94 18.57
N GLU A 103 0.99 4.03 18.72
CA GLU A 103 0.10 2.90 18.49
C GLU A 103 -0.72 3.15 17.22
N ARG A 104 -0.78 2.13 16.36
CA ARG A 104 -1.56 2.17 15.13
C ARG A 104 -2.25 0.85 14.86
N ILE A 105 -3.42 0.92 14.24
CA ILE A 105 -4.16 -0.23 13.75
C ILE A 105 -4.07 -0.22 12.23
N VAL A 106 -3.60 -1.32 11.66
CA VAL A 106 -3.47 -1.52 10.21
C VAL A 106 -4.48 -2.56 9.77
N LEU A 107 -5.34 -2.19 8.82
CA LEU A 107 -6.34 -3.04 8.20
C LEU A 107 -6.02 -3.17 6.71
N THR A 108 -5.73 -4.37 6.24
CA THR A 108 -5.44 -4.65 4.82
C THR A 108 -6.45 -5.65 4.27
N PHE A 109 -6.91 -5.45 3.02
CA PHE A 109 -7.90 -6.31 2.40
C PHE A 109 -7.82 -6.30 0.88
N THR A 110 -8.34 -7.36 0.27
CA THR A 110 -8.36 -7.53 -1.19
C THR A 110 -9.51 -6.77 -1.82
N SER A 111 -9.39 -6.46 -3.12
CA SER A 111 -10.51 -5.91 -3.90
C SER A 111 -11.71 -6.85 -3.88
N LYS A 112 -11.47 -8.17 -4.00
CA LYS A 112 -12.53 -9.18 -3.95
C LYS A 112 -13.31 -9.15 -2.63
N TYR A 113 -12.61 -8.98 -1.49
CA TYR A 113 -13.26 -8.84 -0.18
C TYR A 113 -14.13 -7.58 -0.12
N LEU A 114 -13.62 -6.46 -0.59
CA LEU A 114 -14.37 -5.19 -0.63
C LEU A 114 -15.59 -5.29 -1.56
N ASP A 115 -15.42 -5.90 -2.74
CA ASP A 115 -16.49 -6.09 -3.72
C ASP A 115 -17.62 -7.01 -3.20
N SER A 116 -17.33 -7.91 -2.24
CA SER A 116 -18.34 -8.78 -1.63
C SER A 116 -19.41 -8.04 -0.82
N PHE A 117 -19.17 -6.75 -0.49
CA PHE A 117 -20.13 -5.88 0.20
C PHE A 117 -20.90 -4.95 -0.75
N LYS A 118 -20.61 -5.01 -2.06
CA LYS A 118 -21.26 -4.15 -3.03
C LYS A 118 -22.71 -4.54 -3.22
N THR A 119 -23.60 -3.53 -3.24
CA THR A 119 -25.01 -3.66 -3.54
C THR A 119 -25.38 -2.70 -4.68
N GLU A 120 -26.65 -2.73 -5.14
CA GLU A 120 -27.13 -1.76 -6.15
C GLU A 120 -27.00 -0.30 -5.69
N ASN A 121 -27.13 -0.06 -4.39
CA ASN A 121 -27.15 1.30 -3.82
C ASN A 121 -25.85 1.68 -3.07
N THR A 122 -24.91 0.74 -2.89
CA THR A 122 -23.73 0.97 -2.04
C THR A 122 -22.49 0.35 -2.64
N ASP A 123 -21.46 1.17 -2.83
CA ASP A 123 -20.10 0.76 -3.18
C ASP A 123 -19.12 1.31 -2.15
N LEU A 124 -18.58 0.45 -1.30
CA LEU A 124 -17.68 0.85 -0.22
C LEU A 124 -16.30 1.29 -0.72
N SER A 125 -15.98 1.06 -2.01
CA SER A 125 -14.71 1.49 -2.62
C SER A 125 -14.66 2.99 -2.92
N VAL A 126 -15.79 3.68 -2.89
CA VAL A 126 -15.92 5.10 -3.27
C VAL A 126 -14.96 5.99 -2.47
N ILE A 127 -14.78 5.76 -1.17
CA ILE A 127 -13.84 6.52 -0.35
C ILE A 127 -12.41 6.46 -0.89
N PHE A 128 -11.95 5.29 -1.35
CA PHE A 128 -10.61 5.13 -1.91
C PHE A 128 -10.47 5.81 -3.29
N GLN A 129 -11.54 5.80 -4.09
CA GLN A 129 -11.58 6.50 -5.37
C GLN A 129 -11.50 8.02 -5.16
N LYS A 130 -12.28 8.55 -4.22
CA LYS A 130 -12.29 9.98 -3.87
C LYS A 130 -10.92 10.44 -3.36
N ILE A 131 -10.35 9.72 -2.41
CA ILE A 131 -9.03 10.01 -1.85
C ILE A 131 -7.94 9.97 -2.94
N SER A 132 -7.99 8.97 -3.81
CA SER A 132 -7.04 8.88 -4.93
C SER A 132 -7.20 10.02 -5.93
N SER A 133 -8.42 10.48 -6.19
CA SER A 133 -8.70 11.59 -7.09
C SER A 133 -8.31 12.94 -6.51
N SER A 134 -8.54 13.16 -5.21
CA SER A 134 -8.15 14.39 -4.51
C SER A 134 -6.63 14.44 -4.22
N ASN A 135 -5.92 13.33 -4.37
CA ASN A 135 -4.53 13.17 -3.95
C ASN A 135 -4.30 13.51 -2.46
N ASN A 136 -5.36 13.34 -1.63
CA ASN A 136 -5.29 13.53 -0.19
C ASN A 136 -5.65 12.22 0.50
N HIS A 137 -4.64 11.51 0.97
CA HIS A 137 -4.78 10.18 1.59
C HIS A 137 -5.12 10.23 3.09
N LYS A 138 -5.08 11.43 3.69
CA LYS A 138 -5.41 11.63 5.10
C LYS A 138 -6.88 11.90 5.29
N LEU A 139 -7.49 11.19 6.23
CA LEU A 139 -8.81 11.46 6.74
C LEU A 139 -8.72 11.68 8.25
N THR A 140 -9.09 12.85 8.71
CA THR A 140 -9.23 13.16 10.14
C THR A 140 -10.68 12.91 10.56
N VAL A 141 -10.86 11.98 11.49
CA VAL A 141 -12.19 11.67 12.04
C VAL A 141 -12.67 12.79 12.94
N LEU A 142 -13.93 13.20 12.78
CA LEU A 142 -14.56 14.17 13.66
C LEU A 142 -14.50 13.70 15.12
N PRO A 143 -14.23 14.59 16.10
CA PRO A 143 -14.07 14.22 17.51
C PRO A 143 -15.22 13.38 18.06
N ALA A 144 -16.47 13.66 17.64
CA ALA A 144 -17.67 12.95 18.08
C ALA A 144 -17.68 11.44 17.70
N PHE A 145 -16.88 11.02 16.74
CA PHE A 145 -16.87 9.64 16.23
C PHE A 145 -15.57 8.88 16.50
N LYS A 146 -14.56 9.54 17.08
CA LYS A 146 -13.26 8.91 17.33
C LYS A 146 -13.36 7.70 18.24
N GLU A 147 -14.14 7.79 19.31
CA GLU A 147 -14.34 6.71 20.27
C GLU A 147 -15.06 5.52 19.63
N GLU A 148 -16.17 5.78 18.92
CA GLU A 148 -16.96 4.76 18.20
C GLU A 148 -16.09 3.98 17.20
N ILE A 149 -15.28 4.70 16.43
CA ILE A 149 -14.40 4.10 15.42
C ILE A 149 -13.28 3.28 16.09
N PHE A 150 -12.68 3.81 17.14
CA PHE A 150 -11.65 3.11 17.89
C PHE A 150 -12.18 1.82 18.52
N ASP A 151 -13.35 1.86 19.11
CA ASP A 151 -14.03 0.68 19.66
C ASP A 151 -14.35 -0.35 18.59
N THR A 152 -14.83 0.10 17.43
CA THR A 152 -15.12 -0.78 16.28
C THR A 152 -13.84 -1.51 15.83
N LEU A 153 -12.73 -0.79 15.69
CA LEU A 153 -11.45 -1.37 15.32
C LEU A 153 -10.93 -2.37 16.37
N ASN A 154 -11.06 -2.08 17.66
CA ASN A 154 -10.68 -2.99 18.74
C ASN A 154 -11.54 -4.26 18.75
N LYS A 155 -12.87 -4.14 18.56
CA LYS A 155 -13.77 -5.29 18.42
C LYS A 155 -13.37 -6.16 17.23
N MET A 156 -13.10 -5.55 16.08
CA MET A 156 -12.62 -6.27 14.90
C MET A 156 -11.33 -7.04 15.19
N GLN A 157 -10.38 -6.42 15.90
CA GLN A 157 -9.11 -7.07 16.26
C GLN A 157 -9.34 -8.28 17.17
N GLY A 158 -10.18 -8.16 18.20
CA GLY A 158 -10.52 -9.28 19.08
C GLY A 158 -11.17 -10.45 18.34
N LEU A 159 -12.12 -10.16 17.44
CA LEU A 159 -12.78 -11.17 16.61
C LEU A 159 -11.82 -11.83 15.62
N PHE A 160 -10.86 -11.09 15.06
CA PHE A 160 -9.87 -11.62 14.14
C PHE A 160 -8.93 -12.64 14.79
N LEU A 161 -8.60 -12.44 16.07
CA LEU A 161 -7.73 -13.33 16.84
C LEU A 161 -8.46 -14.56 17.38
N SER A 162 -9.79 -14.56 17.45
CA SER A 162 -10.61 -15.66 17.95
C SER A 162 -11.28 -16.42 16.80
N LYS A 163 -11.24 -17.77 16.88
CA LYS A 163 -11.90 -18.68 15.92
C LYS A 163 -13.26 -19.20 16.41
N GLU A 164 -13.94 -18.44 17.26
CA GLU A 164 -15.24 -18.81 17.79
C GLU A 164 -16.34 -18.71 16.72
N TYR A 165 -17.41 -19.49 16.93
CA TYR A 165 -18.56 -19.51 16.05
C TYR A 165 -19.16 -18.12 15.82
N GLY A 166 -19.33 -17.73 14.56
CA GLY A 166 -19.92 -16.46 14.16
C GLY A 166 -18.98 -15.24 14.16
N ASN A 167 -17.72 -15.38 14.63
CA ASN A 167 -16.79 -14.27 14.68
C ASN A 167 -16.41 -13.73 13.29
N ASP A 168 -16.40 -14.57 12.27
CA ASP A 168 -16.21 -14.17 10.88
C ASP A 168 -17.36 -13.30 10.37
N ILE A 169 -18.59 -13.58 10.74
CA ILE A 169 -19.78 -12.79 10.40
C ILE A 169 -19.76 -11.44 11.16
N LEU A 170 -19.47 -11.49 12.45
CA LEU A 170 -19.35 -10.27 13.26
C LEU A 170 -18.24 -9.36 12.74
N PHE A 171 -17.07 -9.91 12.40
CA PHE A 171 -15.98 -9.16 11.80
C PHE A 171 -16.40 -8.47 10.51
N LYS A 172 -17.06 -9.19 9.59
CA LYS A 172 -17.60 -8.63 8.34
C LYS A 172 -18.61 -7.51 8.61
N SER A 173 -19.45 -7.66 9.61
CA SER A 173 -20.46 -6.65 9.98
C SER A 173 -19.78 -5.36 10.47
N TYR A 174 -18.77 -5.46 11.34
CA TYR A 174 -18.02 -4.29 11.81
C TYR A 174 -17.18 -3.66 10.70
N PHE A 175 -16.61 -4.46 9.81
CA PHE A 175 -15.89 -3.95 8.63
C PHE A 175 -16.82 -3.12 7.73
N ALA A 176 -18.02 -3.62 7.43
CA ALA A 176 -19.01 -2.90 6.64
C ALA A 176 -19.45 -1.61 7.33
N GLN A 177 -19.76 -1.65 8.63
CA GLN A 177 -20.14 -0.47 9.42
C GLN A 177 -19.05 0.59 9.40
N LEU A 178 -17.79 0.21 9.62
CA LEU A 178 -16.63 1.12 9.57
C LEU A 178 -16.54 1.82 8.21
N LEU A 179 -16.58 1.07 7.11
CA LEU A 179 -16.46 1.68 5.78
C LEU A 179 -17.66 2.52 5.38
N VAL A 180 -18.89 2.12 5.74
CA VAL A 180 -20.08 2.96 5.54
C VAL A 180 -19.92 4.28 6.30
N ARG A 181 -19.44 4.22 7.56
CA ARG A 181 -19.23 5.42 8.37
C ARG A 181 -18.22 6.36 7.73
N LEU A 182 -17.03 5.83 7.36
CA LEU A 182 -15.96 6.63 6.75
C LEU A 182 -16.40 7.22 5.40
N ASN A 183 -17.14 6.49 4.57
CA ASN A 183 -17.70 7.03 3.32
C ASN A 183 -18.66 8.20 3.55
N LYS A 184 -19.47 8.16 4.62
CA LYS A 184 -20.33 9.28 5.01
C LYS A 184 -19.51 10.48 5.46
N GLU A 185 -18.48 10.30 6.29
CA GLU A 185 -17.59 11.38 6.75
C GLU A 185 -16.94 12.12 5.57
N VAL A 186 -16.40 11.39 4.59
CA VAL A 186 -15.77 12.00 3.40
C VAL A 186 -16.78 12.78 2.57
N SER A 187 -18.04 12.35 2.50
CA SER A 187 -19.09 13.05 1.77
C SER A 187 -19.43 14.41 2.37
N PHE A 188 -19.26 14.59 3.68
CA PHE A 188 -19.44 15.89 4.34
C PHE A 188 -18.32 16.88 4.03
N ILE A 189 -17.07 16.39 3.88
CA ILE A 189 -15.89 17.23 3.60
C ILE A 189 -15.90 17.76 2.16
N GLU A 190 -16.46 17.02 1.20
CA GLU A 190 -16.49 17.40 -0.22
C GLU A 190 -17.45 18.55 -0.55
N THR A 191 -18.45 18.83 0.27
CA THR A 191 -19.34 19.98 0.06
C THR A 191 -18.64 21.33 0.21
N GLU A 192 -17.43 21.34 0.77
CA GLU A 192 -16.62 22.55 0.96
C GLU A 192 -15.46 22.74 -0.06
N ASN A 193 -15.11 21.71 -0.84
CA ASN A 193 -14.04 21.79 -1.81
C ASN A 193 -14.55 21.46 -3.24
N GLU A 194 -14.70 22.48 -4.07
CA GLU A 194 -14.97 22.33 -5.50
C GLU A 194 -14.00 21.30 -6.14
N SER A 195 -14.59 20.35 -6.86
CA SER A 195 -13.86 19.33 -7.64
C SER A 195 -12.86 20.02 -8.58
N ASN A 196 -11.60 20.04 -8.21
CA ASN A 196 -10.57 20.67 -9.00
C ASN A 196 -10.32 19.80 -10.25
N GLU A 197 -10.82 20.23 -11.40
CA GLU A 197 -10.67 19.58 -12.72
C GLU A 197 -9.24 19.07 -12.97
N LYS A 198 -8.23 19.84 -12.53
CA LYS A 198 -6.81 19.46 -12.58
C LYS A 198 -6.50 18.18 -11.82
N ASN A 199 -7.12 17.94 -10.67
CA ASN A 199 -6.91 16.73 -9.88
C ASN A 199 -7.52 15.50 -10.58
N ILE A 200 -8.67 15.66 -11.22
CA ILE A 200 -9.33 14.62 -12.01
C ILE A 200 -8.45 14.21 -13.19
N ILE A 201 -7.87 15.17 -13.91
CA ILE A 201 -6.94 14.93 -15.02
C ILE A 201 -5.72 14.14 -14.55
N ILE A 202 -5.09 14.55 -13.44
CA ILE A 202 -3.92 13.85 -12.89
C ILE A 202 -4.28 12.44 -12.44
N HIS A 203 -5.44 12.26 -11.80
CA HIS A 203 -5.93 10.93 -11.44
C HIS A 203 -6.11 10.02 -12.67
N LYS A 204 -6.79 10.50 -13.73
CA LYS A 204 -6.95 9.76 -14.97
C LYS A 204 -5.59 9.39 -15.58
N ALA A 205 -4.65 10.33 -15.64
CA ALA A 205 -3.29 10.08 -16.13
C ALA A 205 -2.56 8.99 -15.32
N LYS A 206 -2.63 9.05 -13.99
CA LYS A 206 -2.07 8.01 -13.08
C LYS A 206 -2.70 6.65 -13.35
N MET A 207 -4.03 6.57 -13.42
CA MET A 207 -4.77 5.32 -13.62
C MET A 207 -4.47 4.71 -14.99
N PHE A 208 -4.45 5.51 -16.06
CA PHE A 208 -4.06 5.02 -17.38
C PHE A 208 -2.64 4.46 -17.38
N ALA A 209 -1.68 5.16 -16.77
CA ALA A 209 -0.31 4.70 -16.64
C ALA A 209 -0.21 3.36 -15.88
N ILE A 210 -0.90 3.22 -14.75
CA ILE A 210 -0.90 2.00 -13.92
C ILE A 210 -1.54 0.81 -14.64
N ASN A 211 -2.67 1.02 -15.31
CA ASN A 211 -3.40 -0.03 -16.00
C ASN A 211 -2.70 -0.54 -17.28
N ASN A 212 -1.70 0.19 -17.76
CA ASN A 212 -0.95 -0.15 -18.98
C ASN A 212 0.55 -0.34 -18.76
N LEU A 213 0.98 -0.70 -17.53
CA LEU A 213 2.40 -0.91 -17.18
C LEU A 213 3.06 -2.03 -18.00
N ASP A 214 2.30 -3.00 -18.48
CA ASP A 214 2.73 -4.11 -19.32
C ASP A 214 2.90 -3.71 -20.80
N LYS A 215 2.35 -2.57 -21.19
CA LYS A 215 2.43 -2.05 -22.54
C LYS A 215 3.57 -1.04 -22.66
N LYS A 216 4.03 -0.86 -23.88
CA LYS A 216 5.07 0.15 -24.23
C LYS A 216 4.45 1.55 -24.34
N ILE A 217 3.70 1.97 -23.34
CA ILE A 217 3.11 3.31 -23.34
C ILE A 217 4.18 4.39 -23.18
N SER A 218 3.98 5.48 -23.89
CA SER A 218 4.75 6.72 -23.83
C SER A 218 4.00 7.81 -23.02
N ILE A 219 4.68 8.90 -22.73
CA ILE A 219 4.02 10.08 -22.14
C ILE A 219 2.99 10.67 -23.11
N THR A 220 3.23 10.55 -24.42
CA THR A 220 2.29 11.00 -25.46
C THR A 220 0.98 10.24 -25.37
N ASP A 221 1.03 8.91 -25.16
CA ASP A 221 -0.19 8.10 -25.04
C ASP A 221 -1.01 8.51 -23.82
N ILE A 222 -0.33 8.80 -22.69
CA ILE A 222 -1.00 9.29 -21.47
C ILE A 222 -1.60 10.68 -21.69
N ALA A 223 -0.90 11.56 -22.40
CA ALA A 223 -1.39 12.91 -22.71
C ALA A 223 -2.63 12.89 -23.60
N ASN A 224 -2.62 12.03 -24.62
CA ASN A 224 -3.76 11.82 -25.51
C ASN A 224 -4.99 11.31 -24.75
N GLU A 225 -4.80 10.35 -23.82
CA GLU A 225 -5.88 9.79 -22.99
C GLU A 225 -6.62 10.85 -22.16
N VAL A 226 -5.88 11.85 -21.67
CA VAL A 226 -6.46 12.92 -20.84
C VAL A 226 -6.80 14.19 -21.62
N GLY A 227 -6.62 14.18 -22.95
CA GLY A 227 -6.96 15.31 -23.81
C GLY A 227 -6.04 16.53 -23.65
N LEU A 228 -4.78 16.33 -23.27
CA LEU A 228 -3.80 17.40 -23.08
C LEU A 228 -2.57 17.23 -23.99
N SER A 229 -1.88 18.34 -24.27
CA SER A 229 -0.54 18.26 -24.85
C SER A 229 0.45 17.65 -23.84
N VAL A 230 1.50 17.00 -24.34
CA VAL A 230 2.58 16.42 -23.50
C VAL A 230 3.20 17.48 -22.57
N SER A 231 3.42 18.70 -23.07
CA SER A 231 3.99 19.78 -22.28
C SER A 231 3.07 20.19 -21.12
N ARG A 232 1.77 20.38 -21.43
CA ARG A 232 0.78 20.80 -20.43
C ARG A 232 0.57 19.72 -19.35
N LEU A 233 0.45 18.45 -19.78
CA LEU A 233 0.34 17.34 -18.83
C LEU A 233 1.60 17.22 -17.95
N SER A 234 2.79 17.30 -18.53
CA SER A 234 4.05 17.19 -17.79
C SER A 234 4.21 18.28 -16.74
N HIS A 235 3.86 19.52 -17.09
CA HIS A 235 3.86 20.64 -16.16
C HIS A 235 2.85 20.44 -15.04
N LEU A 236 1.60 20.18 -15.39
CA LEU A 236 0.51 19.94 -14.44
C LEU A 236 0.78 18.77 -13.51
N PHE A 237 1.30 17.66 -14.07
CA PHE A 237 1.66 16.47 -13.29
C PHE A 237 2.76 16.78 -12.27
N LYS A 238 3.81 17.49 -12.70
CA LYS A 238 4.90 17.88 -11.79
C LYS A 238 4.45 18.90 -10.74
N GLU A 239 3.61 19.87 -11.12
CA GLU A 239 2.98 20.83 -10.19
C GLU A 239 2.20 20.11 -9.07
N LYS A 240 1.38 19.13 -9.46
CA LYS A 240 0.47 18.43 -8.53
C LYS A 240 1.09 17.27 -7.77
N THR A 241 2.16 16.66 -8.29
CA THR A 241 2.76 15.44 -7.71
C THR A 241 4.22 15.62 -7.24
N GLY A 242 4.85 16.76 -7.55
CA GLY A 242 6.25 17.03 -7.22
C GLY A 242 7.27 16.27 -8.10
N ILE A 243 6.85 15.24 -8.84
CA ILE A 243 7.72 14.43 -9.71
C ILE A 243 7.28 14.47 -11.17
N SER A 244 8.21 14.20 -12.10
CA SER A 244 7.83 14.10 -13.52
C SER A 244 7.01 12.82 -13.78
N LEU A 245 6.10 12.88 -14.75
CA LEU A 245 5.28 11.75 -15.19
C LEU A 245 6.14 10.55 -15.62
N LEU A 246 7.27 10.80 -16.29
CA LEU A 246 8.23 9.74 -16.64
C LEU A 246 8.83 9.05 -15.42
N LYS A 247 9.19 9.83 -14.40
CA LYS A 247 9.70 9.27 -13.12
C LYS A 247 8.64 8.44 -12.42
N PHE A 248 7.39 8.90 -12.41
CA PHE A 248 6.25 8.17 -11.89
C PHE A 248 6.07 6.82 -12.62
N LEU A 249 5.98 6.84 -13.96
CA LEU A 249 5.80 5.63 -14.77
C LEU A 249 6.93 4.63 -14.54
N ASN A 250 8.19 5.09 -14.54
CA ASN A 250 9.35 4.25 -14.29
C ASN A 250 9.33 3.61 -12.89
N LYS A 251 8.97 4.39 -11.86
CA LYS A 251 8.81 3.87 -10.50
C LYS A 251 7.78 2.75 -10.47
N LYS A 252 6.59 2.95 -11.05
CA LYS A 252 5.51 1.94 -11.08
C LYS A 252 5.94 0.68 -11.85
N ARG A 253 6.63 0.82 -12.97
CA ARG A 253 7.20 -0.32 -13.73
C ARG A 253 8.20 -1.12 -12.91
N LEU A 254 9.14 -0.45 -12.24
CA LEU A 254 10.14 -1.11 -11.42
C LEU A 254 9.54 -1.82 -10.20
N THR A 255 8.50 -1.24 -9.63
CA THR A 255 7.80 -1.83 -8.51
C THR A 255 7.05 -3.11 -8.93
N ARG A 256 6.33 -3.08 -10.06
CA ARG A 256 5.71 -4.27 -10.66
C ARG A 256 6.76 -5.35 -10.99
N ALA A 257 7.92 -4.94 -11.52
CA ALA A 257 9.02 -5.86 -11.81
C ALA A 257 9.51 -6.58 -10.54
N LYS A 258 9.61 -5.87 -9.43
CA LYS A 258 9.97 -6.43 -8.12
C LYS A 258 9.00 -7.54 -7.70
N ASP A 259 7.71 -7.35 -7.88
CA ASP A 259 6.69 -8.35 -7.57
C ASP A 259 6.75 -9.57 -8.51
N LEU A 260 6.95 -9.34 -9.81
CA LEU A 260 7.16 -10.45 -10.76
C LEU A 260 8.39 -11.29 -10.41
N LEU A 261 9.49 -10.64 -10.01
CA LEU A 261 10.72 -11.34 -9.57
C LEU A 261 10.49 -12.16 -8.29
N LYS A 262 9.73 -11.65 -7.33
CA LYS A 262 9.31 -12.38 -6.13
C LYS A 262 8.49 -13.62 -6.48
N ASN A 263 7.60 -13.50 -7.47
CA ASN A 263 6.74 -14.57 -7.96
C ASN A 263 7.46 -15.56 -8.91
N GLY A 264 8.81 -15.48 -9.01
CA GLY A 264 9.61 -16.45 -9.72
C GLY A 264 9.77 -16.21 -11.23
N TYR A 265 9.29 -15.07 -11.75
CA TYR A 265 9.55 -14.72 -13.15
C TYR A 265 11.06 -14.50 -13.38
N SER A 266 11.54 -14.88 -14.57
CA SER A 266 12.90 -14.53 -14.98
C SER A 266 13.09 -13.03 -15.11
N ILE A 267 14.30 -12.53 -14.94
CA ILE A 267 14.61 -11.10 -15.01
C ILE A 267 14.19 -10.53 -16.36
N ALA A 268 14.44 -11.27 -17.46
CA ALA A 268 14.04 -10.87 -18.80
C ALA A 268 12.52 -10.78 -18.96
N ASN A 269 11.79 -11.77 -18.44
CA ASN A 269 10.33 -11.78 -18.48
C ASN A 269 9.72 -10.66 -17.63
N ALA A 270 10.29 -10.40 -16.44
CA ALA A 270 9.85 -9.29 -15.59
C ALA A 270 10.06 -7.93 -16.28
N ALA A 271 11.22 -7.71 -16.91
CA ALA A 271 11.52 -6.51 -17.69
C ALA A 271 10.50 -6.30 -18.81
N ASN A 272 10.25 -7.35 -19.60
CA ASN A 272 9.31 -7.30 -20.74
C ASN A 272 7.86 -7.01 -20.29
N LYS A 273 7.39 -7.71 -19.24
CA LYS A 273 6.05 -7.52 -18.65
C LYS A 273 5.86 -6.16 -17.95
N CYS A 274 6.94 -5.42 -17.76
CA CYS A 274 6.93 -4.06 -17.21
C CYS A 274 7.22 -2.99 -18.26
N GLY A 275 7.11 -3.32 -19.56
CA GLY A 275 7.22 -2.36 -20.65
C GLY A 275 8.63 -1.82 -20.90
N TYR A 276 9.69 -2.56 -20.48
CA TYR A 276 11.06 -2.24 -20.84
C TYR A 276 11.41 -2.87 -22.19
N ASN A 277 11.93 -2.05 -23.11
CA ASN A 277 12.33 -2.50 -24.46
C ASN A 277 13.72 -3.15 -24.46
N ASP A 278 14.57 -2.79 -23.52
CA ASP A 278 15.96 -3.17 -23.43
C ASP A 278 16.30 -3.67 -22.03
N TYR A 279 16.88 -4.85 -21.97
CA TYR A 279 17.31 -5.52 -20.74
C TYR A 279 18.31 -4.68 -19.94
N SER A 280 19.27 -4.06 -20.62
CA SER A 280 20.30 -3.27 -19.96
C SER A 280 19.74 -2.01 -19.32
N SER A 281 18.76 -1.37 -19.98
CA SER A 281 18.03 -0.22 -19.43
C SER A 281 17.22 -0.60 -18.19
N PHE A 282 16.59 -1.77 -18.21
CA PHE A 282 15.90 -2.31 -17.02
C PHE A 282 16.89 -2.52 -15.86
N ILE A 283 18.01 -3.22 -16.10
CA ILE A 283 19.02 -3.49 -15.05
C ILE A 283 19.52 -2.19 -14.44
N ARG A 284 19.88 -1.20 -15.28
CA ARG A 284 20.34 0.12 -14.81
C ARG A 284 19.27 0.84 -13.97
N ALA A 285 18.03 0.86 -14.44
CA ALA A 285 16.93 1.50 -13.75
C ALA A 285 16.64 0.82 -12.41
N PHE A 286 16.58 -0.51 -12.39
CA PHE A 286 16.34 -1.31 -11.19
C PHE A 286 17.45 -1.12 -10.15
N THR A 287 18.73 -1.19 -10.59
CA THR A 287 19.88 -1.00 -9.70
C THR A 287 19.95 0.41 -9.13
N LYS A 288 19.59 1.42 -9.93
CA LYS A 288 19.54 2.82 -9.47
C LYS A 288 18.46 3.01 -8.40
N GLU A 289 17.29 2.42 -8.61
CA GLU A 289 16.14 2.58 -7.69
C GLU A 289 16.33 1.81 -6.38
N TYR A 290 16.75 0.53 -6.47
CA TYR A 290 16.84 -0.37 -5.31
C TYR A 290 18.25 -0.55 -4.74
N ARG A 291 19.25 0.14 -5.28
CA ARG A 291 20.67 0.05 -4.88
C ARG A 291 21.26 -1.37 -4.93
N MET A 292 20.60 -2.29 -5.66
CA MET A 292 21.06 -3.66 -5.89
C MET A 292 20.53 -4.17 -7.23
N SER A 293 21.26 -5.12 -7.83
CA SER A 293 20.82 -5.72 -9.08
C SER A 293 19.61 -6.65 -8.87
N PRO A 294 18.78 -6.90 -9.91
CA PRO A 294 17.69 -7.86 -9.84
C PRO A 294 18.13 -9.27 -9.38
N THR A 295 19.33 -9.70 -9.78
CA THR A 295 19.88 -11.00 -9.37
C THR A 295 20.14 -11.06 -7.88
N ILE A 296 20.73 -10.02 -7.30
CA ILE A 296 20.98 -9.92 -5.86
C ILE A 296 19.64 -9.87 -5.14
N TYR A 297 18.68 -9.10 -5.64
CA TYR A 297 17.34 -9.00 -5.07
C TYR A 297 16.65 -10.37 -4.98
N ILE A 298 16.68 -11.18 -6.06
CA ILE A 298 16.09 -12.53 -6.06
C ILE A 298 16.79 -13.45 -5.06
N LYS A 299 18.13 -13.41 -4.96
CA LYS A 299 18.88 -14.23 -4.00
C LYS A 299 18.50 -13.89 -2.57
N LEU A 300 18.46 -12.62 -2.23
CA LEU A 300 18.05 -12.15 -0.91
C LEU A 300 16.62 -12.60 -0.59
N TRP A 301 15.70 -12.40 -1.52
CA TRP A 301 14.28 -12.79 -1.36
C TRP A 301 14.14 -14.29 -1.07
N LYS A 302 14.81 -15.17 -1.85
CA LYS A 302 14.80 -16.61 -1.62
C LYS A 302 15.39 -17.01 -0.27
N SER A 303 16.47 -16.35 0.16
CA SER A 303 17.09 -16.60 1.47
C SER A 303 16.14 -16.24 2.62
N ILE A 304 15.38 -15.16 2.49
CA ILE A 304 14.40 -14.72 3.49
C ILE A 304 13.26 -15.72 3.59
N ILE A 305 12.67 -16.12 2.47
CA ILE A 305 11.59 -17.13 2.48
C ILE A 305 12.07 -18.42 3.16
N LYS A 306 13.31 -18.85 2.90
CA LYS A 306 13.90 -20.02 3.53
C LYS A 306 14.02 -19.86 5.05
N LEU A 307 14.46 -18.69 5.53
CA LEU A 307 14.57 -18.39 6.95
C LEU A 307 13.21 -18.32 7.65
N LEU A 308 12.22 -17.70 7.01
CA LEU A 308 10.85 -17.62 7.54
C LEU A 308 10.22 -19.02 7.63
N LYS A 309 10.41 -19.88 6.63
CA LYS A 309 9.96 -21.28 6.68
C LYS A 309 10.55 -22.04 7.87
N VAL A 310 11.83 -21.87 8.15
CA VAL A 310 12.50 -22.51 9.30
C VAL A 310 11.92 -22.02 10.62
N LYS A 311 11.67 -20.71 10.77
CA LYS A 311 11.15 -20.14 12.04
C LYS A 311 9.71 -20.55 12.36
N ILE A 312 8.87 -20.76 11.33
CA ILE A 312 7.48 -21.23 11.51
C ILE A 312 7.47 -22.70 11.97
N TYR A 313 8.38 -23.52 11.47
CA TYR A 313 8.54 -24.89 11.96
C TYR A 313 8.90 -24.98 13.47
N PHE A 314 9.65 -24.00 14.00
CA PHE A 314 10.03 -23.94 15.42
C PHE A 314 8.96 -23.32 16.34
N LEU A 315 7.92 -22.70 15.81
CA LEU A 315 6.81 -22.14 16.61
C LEU A 315 5.60 -23.08 16.74
N HIS A 316 5.70 -24.29 16.15
CA HIS A 316 4.65 -25.34 16.21
C HIS A 316 5.08 -26.55 17.03
N PHE A 317 6.16 -26.42 17.83
CA PHE A 317 6.53 -27.41 18.84
C PHE A 317 6.53 -26.77 20.25
#